data_0c6cb97ae63eef6fe1ce70f3471edc19
#
_entry.id   0c6cb97ae63eef6fe1ce70f3471edc19
#
_cell.length_a   1.000
_cell.length_b   1.000
_cell.length_c   1.000
_cell.angle_alpha   90.00
_cell.angle_beta   90.00
_cell.angle_gamma   90.00
#
_symmetry.space_group_name_H-M   'P 1'
#
loop_
_entity.id
_entity.type
_entity.pdbx_description
1 polymer ?
#
loop_
_entity_poly.entity_id
_entity_poly.type
_entity_poly.pdbx_seq_one_letter_code
_entity_poly.pdbx_strand_id
1 'polypeptide(L)'
;MARRLRDARDALSPLYQILIGAVVAAVLVGLYVGLFLQRPAPFVPQQAVETGDTIAMSYVGTFADSGKVFDTTYVRVAEDNVSYPKAASFQWRGVWSDFTFQVGSGSAIQGFDEGVRGMRVGESRRLVVPPEKGYGPLDSTLVFERPLLQEVIARETMNVTQFNARFLTVAQNGQVVMDPFWKWNVTVALTNNIVTITHSPSMRQGLQPYGAWDAVVESIDDSARSGLGIIYVRHLLRPDDAGTINAVDSGKEFYVMSVDLEGGTYVANYNREVVGETLQFEITLVSITRR
;
A
#
# COMPACT_ATOMS: atom_id res chain seq x y z
N MET A 1 30.64 5.30 91.71
CA MET A 1 30.96 5.30 90.29
C MET A 1 29.83 5.83 89.38
N ALA A 2 28.64 6.08 89.88
CA ALA A 2 27.46 6.52 89.14
C ALA A 2 27.28 8.04 89.03
N ARG A 3 28.09 8.86 89.67
CA ARG A 3 27.98 10.34 89.68
C ARG A 3 28.77 11.03 88.54
N ARG A 4 29.73 10.36 87.94
CA ARG A 4 30.61 10.91 86.85
C ARG A 4 30.01 10.76 85.43
N LEU A 5 28.95 9.97 85.27
CA LEU A 5 28.30 9.78 83.98
C LEU A 5 27.13 10.75 83.66
N ARG A 6 26.74 11.55 84.65
CA ARG A 6 25.70 12.59 84.45
C ARG A 6 26.25 13.94 83.91
N ASP A 7 27.49 14.27 84.27
CA ASP A 7 28.09 15.55 83.90
C ASP A 7 28.67 15.63 82.48
N ALA A 8 28.70 14.50 81.76
CA ALA A 8 29.18 14.51 80.36
C ALA A 8 28.04 14.78 79.33
N ARG A 9 26.82 14.90 79.77
CA ARG A 9 25.70 15.19 78.89
C ARG A 9 25.35 16.67 78.76
N ASP A 10 25.81 17.51 79.66
CA ASP A 10 25.44 18.94 79.75
C ASP A 10 26.43 19.91 79.11
N ALA A 11 27.44 19.40 78.40
CA ALA A 11 28.48 20.24 77.82
C ALA A 11 28.62 20.05 76.28
N LEU A 12 27.54 19.91 75.58
CA LEU A 12 27.57 20.20 74.17
C LEU A 12 27.65 21.71 74.00
N SER A 13 28.79 22.16 73.43
CA SER A 13 28.97 23.60 73.21
C SER A 13 27.77 24.16 72.42
N PRO A 14 27.38 25.42 72.66
CA PRO A 14 26.27 26.07 71.93
C PRO A 14 26.38 25.91 70.38
N LEU A 15 27.59 25.86 69.87
CA LEU A 15 27.91 25.59 68.47
C LEU A 15 27.47 24.20 68.03
N TYR A 16 27.60 23.16 68.87
CA TYR A 16 27.18 21.80 68.53
C TYR A 16 25.65 21.62 68.52
N GLN A 17 24.98 22.32 69.40
CA GLN A 17 23.50 22.35 69.43
C GLN A 17 22.94 23.08 68.18
N ILE A 18 23.57 24.16 67.74
CA ILE A 18 23.21 24.86 66.52
C ILE A 18 23.46 23.97 65.30
N LEU A 19 24.60 23.22 65.30
CA LEU A 19 24.90 22.33 64.19
C LEU A 19 23.92 21.18 64.09
N ILE A 20 23.52 20.56 65.19
CA ILE A 20 22.48 19.49 65.20
C ILE A 20 21.13 20.08 64.75
N GLY A 21 20.75 21.26 65.21
CA GLY A 21 19.55 21.94 64.78
C GLY A 21 19.52 22.19 63.28
N ALA A 22 20.65 22.64 62.73
CA ALA A 22 20.77 22.91 61.27
C ALA A 22 20.68 21.58 60.45
N VAL A 23 21.32 20.52 60.92
CA VAL A 23 21.22 19.18 60.22
C VAL A 23 19.80 18.64 60.29
N VAL A 24 19.14 18.69 61.44
CA VAL A 24 17.73 18.24 61.58
C VAL A 24 16.80 19.08 60.69
N ALA A 25 16.99 20.42 60.65
CA ALA A 25 16.21 21.27 59.75
C ALA A 25 16.45 20.96 58.29
N ALA A 26 17.71 20.71 57.88
CA ALA A 26 18.03 20.32 56.50
C ALA A 26 17.42 18.97 56.12
N VAL A 27 17.44 17.99 57.05
CA VAL A 27 16.78 16.67 56.82
C VAL A 27 15.25 16.81 56.72
N LEU A 28 14.65 17.62 57.57
CA LEU A 28 13.19 17.84 57.50
C LEU A 28 12.78 18.59 56.24
N VAL A 29 13.58 19.57 55.81
CA VAL A 29 13.35 20.28 54.52
C VAL A 29 13.55 19.30 53.37
N GLY A 30 14.57 18.46 53.38
CA GLY A 30 14.82 17.43 52.37
C GLY A 30 13.68 16.39 52.30
N LEU A 31 13.15 15.94 53.45
CA LEU A 31 12.00 15.05 53.52
C LEU A 31 10.73 15.73 53.01
N TYR A 32 10.49 17.02 53.39
CA TYR A 32 9.35 17.79 52.91
C TYR A 32 9.39 18.02 51.41
N VAL A 33 10.53 18.42 50.87
CA VAL A 33 10.76 18.60 49.43
C VAL A 33 10.60 17.27 48.69
N GLY A 34 11.18 16.18 49.21
CA GLY A 34 11.05 14.85 48.66
C GLY A 34 9.61 14.37 48.59
N LEU A 35 8.83 14.55 49.69
CA LEU A 35 7.40 14.24 49.72
C LEU A 35 6.57 15.13 48.80
N PHE A 36 6.94 16.39 48.60
CA PHE A 36 6.27 17.31 47.70
C PHE A 36 6.55 17.03 46.24
N LEU A 37 7.80 16.62 45.91
CA LEU A 37 8.20 16.20 44.55
C LEU A 37 7.65 14.82 44.17
N GLN A 38 7.28 13.97 45.16
CA GLN A 38 6.63 12.69 44.92
C GLN A 38 5.11 12.77 44.76
N ARG A 39 4.52 13.96 44.79
CA ARG A 39 3.09 14.08 44.44
C ARG A 39 2.93 13.63 43.00
N PRO A 40 2.18 12.54 42.73
CA PRO A 40 1.84 12.18 41.36
C PRO A 40 1.20 13.39 40.71
N ALA A 41 1.62 13.68 39.48
CA ALA A 41 0.97 14.73 38.69
C ALA A 41 -0.55 14.51 38.73
N PRO A 42 -1.35 15.58 38.83
CA PRO A 42 -2.80 15.42 38.83
C PRO A 42 -3.20 14.59 37.62
N PHE A 43 -3.98 13.53 37.86
CA PHE A 43 -4.55 12.73 36.79
C PHE A 43 -5.41 13.63 35.93
N VAL A 44 -4.89 14.04 34.78
CA VAL A 44 -5.66 14.70 33.71
C VAL A 44 -6.31 13.57 32.95
N PRO A 45 -7.64 13.42 32.96
CA PRO A 45 -8.31 12.44 32.14
C PRO A 45 -7.92 12.70 30.69
N GLN A 46 -7.16 11.76 30.07
CA GLN A 46 -6.87 11.86 28.66
C GLN A 46 -8.17 11.71 27.88
N GLN A 47 -8.43 12.71 27.05
CA GLN A 47 -9.62 12.76 26.22
C GLN A 47 -9.62 11.56 25.27
N ALA A 48 -10.72 10.80 25.25
CA ALA A 48 -10.95 9.73 24.30
C ALA A 48 -11.66 10.27 23.05
N VAL A 49 -11.40 9.63 21.90
CA VAL A 49 -12.02 9.96 20.62
C VAL A 49 -13.52 9.70 20.65
N GLU A 50 -14.30 10.71 20.25
CA GLU A 50 -15.75 10.65 20.11
C GLU A 50 -16.17 11.01 18.67
N THR A 51 -17.40 10.65 18.30
CA THR A 51 -17.97 11.07 17.01
C THR A 51 -18.02 12.58 16.90
N GLY A 52 -17.56 13.14 15.77
CA GLY A 52 -17.46 14.57 15.52
C GLY A 52 -16.08 15.15 15.78
N ASP A 53 -15.20 14.47 16.52
CA ASP A 53 -13.82 14.89 16.69
C ASP A 53 -13.06 14.80 15.36
N THR A 54 -12.16 15.77 15.13
CA THR A 54 -11.16 15.67 14.05
C THR A 54 -9.89 15.08 14.65
N ILE A 55 -9.42 13.98 14.09
CA ILE A 55 -8.23 13.28 14.57
C ILE A 55 -7.13 13.23 13.51
N ALA A 56 -5.88 13.20 13.97
CA ALA A 56 -4.73 12.84 13.16
C ALA A 56 -4.13 11.54 13.69
N MET A 57 -3.80 10.62 12.79
CA MET A 57 -3.21 9.33 13.11
C MET A 57 -2.14 8.92 12.14
N SER A 58 -1.12 8.24 12.63
CA SER A 58 -0.16 7.52 11.81
C SER A 58 -0.56 6.06 11.70
N TYR A 59 -0.28 5.42 10.56
CA TYR A 59 -0.63 4.01 10.37
C TYR A 59 0.28 3.26 9.40
N VAL A 60 0.22 1.94 9.50
CA VAL A 60 0.68 0.98 8.49
C VAL A 60 -0.51 0.10 8.12
N GLY A 61 -0.89 0.08 6.85
CA GLY A 61 -1.93 -0.77 6.30
C GLY A 61 -1.34 -1.94 5.52
N THR A 62 -1.72 -3.16 5.88
CA THR A 62 -1.27 -4.40 5.24
C THR A 62 -2.45 -5.27 4.84
N PHE A 63 -2.26 -6.11 3.83
CA PHE A 63 -3.18 -7.21 3.56
C PHE A 63 -3.05 -8.27 4.66
N ALA A 64 -4.16 -8.78 5.17
CA ALA A 64 -4.16 -9.71 6.31
C ALA A 64 -3.55 -11.08 5.97
N ASP A 65 -3.66 -11.51 4.72
CA ASP A 65 -3.18 -12.80 4.21
C ASP A 65 -1.69 -12.79 3.86
N SER A 66 -1.24 -11.78 3.10
CA SER A 66 0.13 -11.69 2.58
C SER A 66 1.08 -10.87 3.46
N GLY A 67 0.55 -10.02 4.34
CA GLY A 67 1.33 -9.08 5.13
C GLY A 67 1.95 -7.93 4.31
N LYS A 68 1.71 -7.87 2.98
CA LYS A 68 2.25 -6.81 2.13
C LYS A 68 1.63 -5.46 2.48
N VAL A 69 2.46 -4.41 2.52
CA VAL A 69 2.03 -3.04 2.81
C VAL A 69 1.40 -2.44 1.56
N PHE A 70 0.13 -2.05 1.63
CA PHE A 70 -0.56 -1.34 0.56
C PHE A 70 -0.59 0.18 0.79
N ASP A 71 -0.47 0.64 2.04
CA ASP A 71 -0.44 2.07 2.38
C ASP A 71 0.20 2.31 3.76
N THR A 72 0.83 3.48 3.95
CA THR A 72 1.40 3.89 5.23
C THR A 72 1.56 5.41 5.29
N THR A 73 1.60 5.96 6.50
CA THR A 73 2.01 7.35 6.75
C THR A 73 3.50 7.48 7.10
N TYR A 74 4.20 6.36 7.36
CA TYR A 74 5.60 6.37 7.76
C TYR A 74 6.55 6.23 6.57
N VAL A 75 7.38 7.25 6.32
CA VAL A 75 8.42 7.20 5.28
C VAL A 75 9.38 6.01 5.49
N ARG A 76 9.79 5.74 6.73
CA ARG A 76 10.67 4.60 7.06
C ARG A 76 10.10 3.25 6.64
N VAL A 77 8.78 3.07 6.74
CA VAL A 77 8.10 1.85 6.29
C VAL A 77 8.06 1.79 4.76
N ALA A 78 7.84 2.93 4.11
CA ALA A 78 7.82 3.02 2.65
C ALA A 78 9.19 2.71 2.04
N GLU A 79 10.29 3.15 2.65
CA GLU A 79 11.66 2.94 2.17
C GLU A 79 12.17 1.52 2.38
N ASP A 80 11.72 0.82 3.42
CA ASP A 80 12.18 -0.52 3.76
C ASP A 80 11.33 -1.60 3.06
N ASN A 81 11.81 -2.11 1.93
CA ASN A 81 11.17 -3.19 1.18
C ASN A 81 11.53 -4.59 1.70
N VAL A 82 12.50 -4.70 2.60
CA VAL A 82 12.94 -5.98 3.16
C VAL A 82 12.06 -6.38 4.34
N SER A 83 11.91 -5.48 5.32
CA SER A 83 11.06 -5.72 6.50
C SER A 83 9.58 -5.49 6.22
N TYR A 84 9.27 -4.67 5.22
CA TYR A 84 7.91 -4.27 4.82
C TYR A 84 7.71 -4.44 3.32
N PRO A 85 7.55 -5.69 2.82
CA PRO A 85 7.26 -5.94 1.40
C PRO A 85 6.04 -5.16 0.93
N LYS A 86 6.10 -4.56 -0.26
CA LYS A 86 5.02 -3.73 -0.79
C LYS A 86 4.06 -4.54 -1.65
N ALA A 87 2.80 -4.17 -1.58
CA ALA A 87 1.77 -4.60 -2.51
C ALA A 87 1.95 -3.91 -3.88
N ALA A 88 1.34 -4.45 -4.93
CA ALA A 88 1.41 -3.88 -6.27
C ALA A 88 0.77 -2.48 -6.35
N SER A 89 -0.28 -2.25 -5.56
CA SER A 89 -0.98 -0.95 -5.46
C SER A 89 -0.28 0.08 -4.59
N PHE A 90 0.83 -0.27 -3.92
CA PHE A 90 1.53 0.68 -3.06
C PHE A 90 2.03 1.87 -3.87
N GLN A 91 1.64 3.09 -3.44
CA GLN A 91 2.06 4.31 -4.10
C GLN A 91 3.03 5.10 -3.22
N TRP A 92 4.20 5.43 -3.80
CA TRP A 92 5.13 6.34 -3.17
C TRP A 92 4.54 7.75 -3.12
N ARG A 93 4.61 8.39 -1.95
CA ARG A 93 4.11 9.76 -1.74
C ARG A 93 5.28 10.75 -1.72
N GLY A 94 5.10 11.91 -2.32
CA GLY A 94 6.09 13.00 -2.26
C GLY A 94 6.16 13.68 -0.90
N VAL A 95 5.07 13.65 -0.12
CA VAL A 95 4.96 14.21 1.23
C VAL A 95 4.35 13.17 2.16
N TRP A 96 4.98 12.96 3.30
CA TRP A 96 4.55 12.03 4.34
C TRP A 96 3.96 12.82 5.51
N SER A 97 2.71 12.59 5.83
CA SER A 97 1.98 13.24 6.91
C SER A 97 0.99 12.29 7.54
N ASP A 98 0.58 12.60 8.76
CA ASP A 98 -0.48 11.89 9.44
C ASP A 98 -1.80 11.99 8.65
N PHE A 99 -2.58 10.93 8.69
CA PHE A 99 -3.91 10.89 8.11
C PHE A 99 -4.89 11.58 9.04
N THR A 100 -5.55 12.61 8.51
CA THR A 100 -6.50 13.44 9.27
C THR A 100 -7.91 13.28 8.72
N PHE A 101 -8.88 12.97 9.60
CA PHE A 101 -10.29 12.90 9.24
C PHE A 101 -11.20 13.23 10.44
N GLN A 102 -12.45 13.56 10.14
CA GLN A 102 -13.49 13.74 11.16
C GLN A 102 -14.23 12.42 11.39
N VAL A 103 -14.27 11.96 12.63
CA VAL A 103 -14.93 10.71 13.04
C VAL A 103 -16.44 10.81 12.84
N GLY A 104 -17.02 9.84 12.14
CA GLY A 104 -18.45 9.80 11.81
C GLY A 104 -18.85 10.59 10.56
N SER A 105 -17.89 11.19 9.83
CA SER A 105 -18.20 11.95 8.61
C SER A 105 -18.31 11.08 7.35
N GLY A 106 -17.88 9.82 7.40
CA GLY A 106 -17.76 8.95 6.23
C GLY A 106 -16.57 9.26 5.32
N SER A 107 -15.63 10.11 5.75
CA SER A 107 -14.41 10.44 4.99
C SER A 107 -13.30 9.38 5.12
N ALA A 108 -13.43 8.46 6.06
CA ALA A 108 -12.59 7.28 6.20
C ALA A 108 -13.42 6.00 6.01
N ILE A 109 -12.77 4.86 5.74
CA ILE A 109 -13.45 3.57 5.68
C ILE A 109 -14.10 3.25 7.03
N GLN A 110 -15.24 2.55 7.02
CA GLN A 110 -16.03 2.27 8.23
C GLN A 110 -15.20 1.61 9.32
N GLY A 111 -14.29 0.69 8.96
CA GLY A 111 -13.41 0.01 9.91
C GLY A 111 -12.49 0.97 10.67
N PHE A 112 -12.00 2.05 10.03
CA PHE A 112 -11.27 3.10 10.73
C PHE A 112 -12.17 3.90 11.66
N ASP A 113 -13.30 4.35 11.13
CA ASP A 113 -14.23 5.21 11.88
C ASP A 113 -14.70 4.53 13.18
N GLU A 114 -15.02 3.25 13.12
CA GLU A 114 -15.39 2.46 14.29
C GLU A 114 -14.17 2.17 15.20
N GLY A 115 -13.04 1.82 14.59
CA GLY A 115 -11.85 1.34 15.28
C GLY A 115 -11.13 2.41 16.11
N VAL A 116 -11.26 3.70 15.77
CA VAL A 116 -10.59 4.79 16.50
C VAL A 116 -11.37 5.28 17.71
N ARG A 117 -12.66 4.98 17.79
CA ARG A 117 -13.51 5.44 18.91
C ARG A 117 -12.98 4.94 20.25
N GLY A 118 -12.95 5.83 21.23
CA GLY A 118 -12.43 5.55 22.56
C GLY A 118 -10.91 5.53 22.68
N MET A 119 -10.15 5.69 21.58
CA MET A 119 -8.69 5.84 21.65
C MET A 119 -8.28 7.15 22.30
N ARG A 120 -7.09 7.14 22.93
CA ARG A 120 -6.45 8.33 23.52
C ARG A 120 -5.20 8.69 22.74
N VAL A 121 -4.83 9.96 22.80
CA VAL A 121 -3.58 10.44 22.16
C VAL A 121 -2.39 9.62 22.67
N GLY A 122 -1.56 9.14 21.74
CA GLY A 122 -0.42 8.24 21.98
C GLY A 122 -0.79 6.76 22.07
N GLU A 123 -2.09 6.39 22.05
CA GLU A 123 -2.51 5.00 22.02
C GLU A 123 -2.27 4.40 20.64
N SER A 124 -1.75 3.16 20.62
CA SER A 124 -1.65 2.36 19.40
C SER A 124 -2.66 1.21 19.46
N ARG A 125 -3.25 0.90 18.31
CA ARG A 125 -4.24 -0.16 18.16
C ARG A 125 -4.09 -0.90 16.85
N ARG A 126 -4.31 -2.21 16.88
CA ARG A 126 -4.41 -3.03 15.68
C ARG A 126 -5.87 -3.20 15.31
N LEU A 127 -6.20 -2.87 14.07
CA LEU A 127 -7.53 -3.04 13.49
C LEU A 127 -7.48 -4.11 12.42
N VAL A 128 -8.49 -4.98 12.41
CA VAL A 128 -8.76 -5.90 11.30
C VAL A 128 -10.07 -5.46 10.66
N VAL A 129 -10.01 -5.11 9.40
CA VAL A 129 -11.12 -4.53 8.65
C VAL A 129 -11.53 -5.49 7.54
N PRO A 130 -12.67 -6.17 7.67
CA PRO A 130 -13.19 -7.03 6.62
C PRO A 130 -13.66 -6.20 5.42
N PRO A 131 -13.81 -6.82 4.23
CA PRO A 131 -14.18 -6.10 3.00
C PRO A 131 -15.39 -5.19 3.16
N GLU A 132 -16.43 -5.63 3.86
CA GLU A 132 -17.70 -4.90 4.03
C GLU A 132 -17.53 -3.59 4.81
N LYS A 133 -16.51 -3.51 5.68
CA LYS A 133 -16.15 -2.30 6.44
C LYS A 133 -14.95 -1.56 5.86
N GLY A 134 -14.37 -2.10 4.78
CA GLY A 134 -13.24 -1.54 4.04
C GLY A 134 -13.68 -0.96 2.70
N TYR A 135 -13.21 -1.59 1.63
CA TYR A 135 -13.43 -1.14 0.24
C TYR A 135 -14.52 -1.92 -0.49
N GLY A 136 -15.28 -2.75 0.20
CA GLY A 136 -16.37 -3.55 -0.36
C GLY A 136 -15.91 -4.92 -0.88
N PRO A 137 -16.89 -5.77 -1.28
CA PRO A 137 -16.62 -7.09 -1.84
C PRO A 137 -16.01 -6.99 -3.24
N LEU A 138 -15.32 -8.05 -3.66
CA LEU A 138 -14.77 -8.19 -4.99
C LEU A 138 -15.88 -8.17 -6.05
N ASP A 139 -15.73 -7.32 -7.08
CA ASP A 139 -16.55 -7.38 -8.29
C ASP A 139 -15.97 -8.43 -9.25
N SER A 140 -16.60 -9.60 -9.29
CA SER A 140 -16.15 -10.72 -10.15
C SER A 140 -16.26 -10.42 -11.65
N THR A 141 -17.04 -9.42 -12.06
CA THR A 141 -17.13 -9.01 -13.47
C THR A 141 -15.89 -8.28 -13.96
N LEU A 142 -15.02 -7.86 -13.03
CA LEU A 142 -13.73 -7.21 -13.28
C LEU A 142 -12.53 -8.18 -13.13
N VAL A 143 -12.79 -9.48 -13.01
CA VAL A 143 -11.76 -10.52 -12.86
C VAL A 143 -11.77 -11.41 -14.09
N PHE A 144 -10.63 -11.52 -14.78
CA PHE A 144 -10.52 -12.25 -16.04
C PHE A 144 -9.38 -13.25 -16.00
N GLU A 145 -9.69 -14.52 -16.30
CA GLU A 145 -8.67 -15.50 -16.59
C GLU A 145 -8.16 -15.29 -18.02
N ARG A 146 -6.85 -15.29 -18.20
CA ARG A 146 -6.17 -15.08 -19.47
C ARG A 146 -5.11 -16.16 -19.70
N PRO A 147 -4.91 -16.62 -20.95
CA PRO A 147 -3.89 -17.62 -21.24
C PRO A 147 -2.47 -17.03 -21.11
N LEU A 148 -1.54 -17.82 -20.58
CA LEU A 148 -0.11 -17.52 -20.65
C LEU A 148 0.43 -17.62 -22.07
N LEU A 149 -0.18 -18.46 -22.91
CA LEU A 149 0.11 -18.54 -24.35
C LEU A 149 -1.03 -17.86 -25.13
N GLN A 150 -0.86 -16.60 -25.45
CA GLN A 150 -1.86 -15.79 -26.15
C GLN A 150 -1.79 -15.98 -27.64
N GLU A 151 -2.96 -16.21 -28.28
CA GLU A 151 -3.10 -16.21 -29.74
C GLU A 151 -3.35 -14.78 -30.26
N VAL A 152 -2.58 -14.36 -31.23
CA VAL A 152 -2.75 -13.07 -31.94
C VAL A 152 -2.98 -13.38 -33.40
N ILE A 153 -4.10 -12.92 -33.99
CA ILE A 153 -4.37 -13.09 -35.42
C ILE A 153 -3.32 -12.34 -36.23
N ALA A 154 -2.62 -13.03 -37.14
CA ALA A 154 -1.56 -12.43 -37.92
C ALA A 154 -2.06 -11.48 -39.02
N ARG A 155 -3.30 -11.67 -39.52
CA ARG A 155 -3.92 -10.79 -40.53
C ARG A 155 -5.28 -10.33 -40.07
N GLU A 156 -5.44 -9.03 -39.83
CA GLU A 156 -6.67 -8.40 -39.40
C GLU A 156 -7.21 -7.45 -40.48
N THR A 157 -8.53 -7.34 -40.59
CA THR A 157 -9.17 -6.34 -41.47
C THR A 157 -9.99 -5.36 -40.65
N MET A 158 -9.94 -4.09 -41.05
CA MET A 158 -10.67 -2.99 -40.44
C MET A 158 -10.97 -1.89 -41.45
N ASN A 159 -11.86 -0.95 -41.12
CA ASN A 159 -12.03 0.23 -41.97
C ASN A 159 -10.93 1.28 -41.71
N VAL A 160 -10.80 2.25 -42.63
CA VAL A 160 -9.78 3.32 -42.54
C VAL A 160 -9.90 4.11 -41.24
N THR A 161 -11.14 4.39 -40.75
CA THR A 161 -11.34 5.15 -39.53
C THR A 161 -10.79 4.41 -38.32
N GLN A 162 -11.04 3.10 -38.20
CA GLN A 162 -10.51 2.23 -37.13
C GLN A 162 -9.00 2.16 -37.18
N PHE A 163 -8.41 2.01 -38.38
CA PHE A 163 -6.96 2.01 -38.55
C PHE A 163 -6.35 3.33 -38.09
N ASN A 164 -6.88 4.46 -38.58
CA ASN A 164 -6.35 5.78 -38.22
C ASN A 164 -6.43 6.04 -36.72
N ALA A 165 -7.48 5.58 -36.06
CA ALA A 165 -7.64 5.71 -34.62
C ALA A 165 -6.65 4.82 -33.84
N ARG A 166 -6.40 3.56 -34.30
CA ARG A 166 -5.46 2.62 -33.63
C ARG A 166 -4.02 3.03 -33.81
N PHE A 167 -3.64 3.42 -35.05
CA PHE A 167 -2.22 3.67 -35.42
C PHE A 167 -1.86 5.16 -35.43
N LEU A 168 -2.78 6.06 -35.19
CA LEU A 168 -2.60 7.52 -35.17
C LEU A 168 -1.94 8.05 -36.45
N THR A 169 -2.24 7.42 -37.59
CA THR A 169 -1.73 7.79 -38.93
C THR A 169 -2.77 7.45 -39.99
N VAL A 170 -2.61 8.06 -41.18
CA VAL A 170 -3.50 7.78 -42.32
C VAL A 170 -3.06 6.50 -43.01
N ALA A 171 -4.02 5.58 -43.28
CA ALA A 171 -3.74 4.34 -43.98
C ALA A 171 -3.23 4.59 -45.41
N GLN A 172 -2.09 3.99 -45.79
CA GLN A 172 -1.55 4.00 -47.13
C GLN A 172 -1.14 2.59 -47.55
N ASN A 173 -1.42 2.23 -48.79
CA ASN A 173 -1.06 0.90 -49.28
C ASN A 173 0.46 0.69 -49.32
N GLY A 174 0.93 -0.46 -48.79
CA GLY A 174 2.34 -0.80 -48.65
C GLY A 174 3.08 -0.12 -47.50
N GLN A 175 2.39 0.70 -46.70
CA GLN A 175 2.96 1.33 -45.49
C GLN A 175 3.34 0.28 -44.46
N VAL A 176 4.45 0.48 -43.76
CA VAL A 176 4.82 -0.27 -42.56
C VAL A 176 4.72 0.67 -41.37
N VAL A 177 3.97 0.25 -40.36
CA VAL A 177 3.79 0.99 -39.09
C VAL A 177 4.07 0.07 -37.92
N MET A 178 4.34 0.65 -36.77
CA MET A 178 4.52 -0.11 -35.52
C MET A 178 3.16 -0.31 -34.84
N ASP A 179 2.84 -1.55 -34.45
CA ASP A 179 1.67 -1.81 -33.62
C ASP A 179 1.80 -1.14 -32.25
N PRO A 180 0.85 -0.31 -31.84
CA PRO A 180 0.96 0.46 -30.60
C PRO A 180 0.96 -0.38 -29.33
N PHE A 181 0.38 -1.58 -29.37
CA PHE A 181 0.33 -2.52 -28.22
C PHE A 181 1.52 -3.50 -28.26
N TRP A 182 1.66 -4.24 -29.38
CA TRP A 182 2.68 -5.29 -29.50
C TRP A 182 4.09 -4.77 -29.77
N LYS A 183 4.24 -3.53 -30.24
CA LYS A 183 5.54 -2.90 -30.59
C LYS A 183 6.32 -3.65 -31.67
N TRP A 184 5.65 -4.42 -32.50
CA TRP A 184 6.23 -4.98 -33.74
C TRP A 184 5.70 -4.27 -34.99
N ASN A 185 6.32 -4.55 -36.13
CA ASN A 185 5.89 -3.97 -37.39
C ASN A 185 4.65 -4.65 -37.96
N VAL A 186 3.78 -3.86 -38.56
CA VAL A 186 2.65 -4.34 -39.37
C VAL A 186 2.72 -3.70 -40.77
N THR A 187 2.42 -4.51 -41.78
CA THR A 187 2.32 -4.05 -43.17
C THR A 187 0.85 -3.78 -43.50
N VAL A 188 0.58 -2.67 -44.15
CA VAL A 188 -0.75 -2.17 -44.51
C VAL A 188 -1.08 -2.47 -45.97
N ALA A 189 -2.20 -3.14 -46.24
CA ALA A 189 -2.79 -3.21 -47.57
C ALA A 189 -4.15 -2.47 -47.54
N LEU A 190 -4.36 -1.58 -48.50
CA LEU A 190 -5.57 -0.76 -48.63
C LEU A 190 -6.30 -1.09 -49.93
N THR A 191 -7.52 -1.59 -49.84
CA THR A 191 -8.37 -1.91 -51.00
C THR A 191 -9.79 -1.51 -50.70
N ASN A 192 -10.40 -0.67 -51.53
CA ASN A 192 -11.81 -0.27 -51.43
C ASN A 192 -12.21 0.21 -50.02
N ASN A 193 -11.40 1.05 -49.40
CA ASN A 193 -11.61 1.59 -48.04
C ASN A 193 -11.55 0.53 -46.90
N ILE A 194 -11.08 -0.69 -47.21
CA ILE A 194 -10.78 -1.73 -46.25
C ILE A 194 -9.27 -1.81 -46.08
N VAL A 195 -8.83 -1.74 -44.84
CA VAL A 195 -7.44 -1.89 -44.44
C VAL A 195 -7.23 -3.32 -43.96
N THR A 196 -6.28 -4.02 -44.58
CA THR A 196 -5.76 -5.29 -44.08
C THR A 196 -4.39 -5.02 -43.49
N ILE A 197 -4.19 -5.34 -42.22
CA ILE A 197 -2.85 -5.32 -41.60
C ILE A 197 -2.32 -6.73 -41.49
N THR A 198 -1.03 -6.89 -41.75
CA THR A 198 -0.30 -8.15 -41.55
C THR A 198 0.80 -7.89 -40.50
N HIS A 199 0.67 -8.55 -39.38
CA HIS A 199 1.67 -8.51 -38.30
C HIS A 199 2.92 -9.28 -38.70
N SER A 200 4.10 -8.72 -38.46
CA SER A 200 5.39 -9.28 -38.87
C SER A 200 6.41 -9.26 -37.74
N PRO A 201 6.14 -9.93 -36.59
CA PRO A 201 7.13 -10.05 -35.53
C PRO A 201 8.24 -11.03 -35.95
N SER A 202 9.40 -10.91 -35.30
CA SER A 202 10.46 -11.90 -35.40
C SER A 202 10.24 -13.02 -34.38
N MET A 203 10.61 -14.25 -34.73
CA MET A 203 10.67 -15.36 -33.78
C MET A 203 11.56 -15.01 -32.59
N ARG A 204 11.11 -15.33 -31.37
CA ARG A 204 11.77 -15.01 -30.09
C ARG A 204 11.92 -13.52 -29.82
N GLN A 205 11.17 -12.67 -30.54
CA GLN A 205 11.11 -11.24 -30.22
C GLN A 205 10.60 -11.06 -28.79
N GLY A 206 11.38 -10.36 -27.95
CA GLY A 206 10.99 -9.92 -26.63
C GLY A 206 9.98 -8.77 -26.70
N LEU A 207 8.97 -8.81 -25.87
CA LEU A 207 7.86 -7.86 -25.84
C LEU A 207 7.53 -7.50 -24.40
N GLN A 208 6.94 -6.33 -24.18
CA GLN A 208 6.34 -5.92 -22.91
C GLN A 208 4.95 -5.31 -23.18
N PRO A 209 3.96 -6.13 -23.58
CA PRO A 209 2.68 -5.61 -24.07
C PRO A 209 1.92 -4.81 -23.02
N TYR A 210 2.09 -5.14 -21.74
CA TYR A 210 1.46 -4.42 -20.62
C TYR A 210 2.43 -3.51 -19.85
N GLY A 211 3.70 -3.42 -20.30
CA GLY A 211 4.73 -2.58 -19.68
C GLY A 211 5.26 -3.07 -18.33
N ALA A 212 4.75 -4.20 -17.82
CA ALA A 212 5.02 -4.67 -16.47
C ALA A 212 5.75 -6.02 -16.38
N TRP A 213 5.66 -6.84 -17.42
CA TRP A 213 6.38 -8.13 -17.52
C TRP A 213 6.75 -8.46 -18.96
N ASP A 214 7.71 -9.35 -19.10
CA ASP A 214 8.20 -9.78 -20.41
C ASP A 214 7.27 -10.83 -21.03
N ALA A 215 7.14 -10.75 -22.36
CA ALA A 215 6.54 -11.75 -23.21
C ALA A 215 7.46 -12.05 -24.39
N VAL A 216 7.24 -13.16 -25.07
CA VAL A 216 8.06 -13.56 -26.20
C VAL A 216 7.21 -14.16 -27.32
N VAL A 217 7.54 -13.86 -28.57
CA VAL A 217 6.96 -14.57 -29.72
C VAL A 217 7.49 -16.00 -29.74
N GLU A 218 6.63 -16.95 -29.41
CA GLU A 218 7.00 -18.37 -29.27
C GLU A 218 6.96 -19.12 -30.61
N SER A 219 5.87 -18.90 -31.37
CA SER A 219 5.72 -19.51 -32.71
C SER A 219 4.78 -18.68 -33.58
N ILE A 220 4.86 -18.91 -34.90
CA ILE A 220 4.02 -18.29 -35.93
C ILE A 220 3.52 -19.41 -36.81
N ASP A 221 2.19 -19.48 -37.01
CA ASP A 221 1.53 -20.40 -37.93
C ASP A 221 0.75 -19.59 -38.95
N ASP A 222 1.33 -19.40 -40.14
CA ASP A 222 0.73 -18.60 -41.22
C ASP A 222 -0.47 -19.31 -41.86
N SER A 223 -0.63 -20.64 -41.66
CA SER A 223 -1.70 -21.44 -42.23
C SER A 223 -2.94 -21.51 -41.35
N ALA A 224 -2.81 -21.23 -40.08
CA ALA A 224 -3.90 -21.27 -39.10
C ALA A 224 -5.08 -20.37 -39.49
N ARG A 225 -6.29 -20.69 -38.98
CA ARG A 225 -7.49 -19.89 -39.18
C ARG A 225 -7.80 -19.57 -40.63
N SER A 226 -7.70 -20.60 -41.50
CA SER A 226 -7.95 -20.51 -42.96
C SER A 226 -7.06 -19.45 -43.65
N GLY A 227 -5.81 -19.35 -43.24
CA GLY A 227 -4.81 -18.47 -43.83
C GLY A 227 -4.77 -17.07 -43.21
N LEU A 228 -5.54 -16.78 -42.14
CA LEU A 228 -5.38 -15.55 -41.38
C LEU A 228 -4.08 -15.56 -40.56
N GLY A 229 -3.56 -16.74 -40.25
CA GLY A 229 -2.37 -16.95 -39.45
C GLY A 229 -2.58 -16.67 -37.96
N ILE A 230 -1.79 -17.31 -37.11
CA ILE A 230 -1.72 -17.06 -35.68
C ILE A 230 -0.27 -16.84 -35.27
N ILE A 231 -0.07 -15.83 -34.43
CA ILE A 231 1.17 -15.57 -33.73
C ILE A 231 0.92 -15.97 -32.28
N TYR A 232 1.74 -16.89 -31.75
CA TYR A 232 1.66 -17.31 -30.36
C TYR A 232 2.65 -16.49 -29.53
N VAL A 233 2.13 -15.76 -28.55
CA VAL A 233 2.91 -14.95 -27.63
C VAL A 233 2.83 -15.55 -26.23
N ARG A 234 3.97 -15.95 -25.68
CA ARG A 234 4.07 -16.45 -24.31
C ARG A 234 4.39 -15.32 -23.34
N HIS A 235 3.50 -15.12 -22.37
CA HIS A 235 3.74 -14.27 -21.22
C HIS A 235 4.66 -14.99 -20.22
N LEU A 236 5.74 -14.34 -19.75
CA LEU A 236 6.77 -14.93 -18.89
C LEU A 236 6.47 -14.69 -17.40
N LEU A 237 5.20 -14.69 -17.04
CA LEU A 237 4.75 -14.58 -15.65
C LEU A 237 5.08 -15.84 -14.84
N ARG A 238 5.33 -15.65 -13.54
CA ARG A 238 5.61 -16.69 -12.55
C ARG A 238 4.62 -16.62 -11.38
N PRO A 239 4.43 -17.68 -10.60
CA PRO A 239 3.56 -17.65 -9.42
C PRO A 239 3.92 -16.54 -8.41
N ASP A 240 5.21 -16.22 -8.24
CA ASP A 240 5.68 -15.18 -7.34
C ASP A 240 5.34 -13.74 -7.82
N ASP A 241 4.92 -13.60 -9.07
CA ASP A 241 4.48 -12.31 -9.62
C ASP A 241 3.06 -11.93 -9.15
N ALA A 242 2.31 -12.89 -8.62
CA ALA A 242 0.96 -12.67 -8.09
C ALA A 242 0.98 -11.65 -6.94
N GLY A 243 0.07 -10.66 -7.00
CA GLY A 243 -0.01 -9.58 -6.01
C GLY A 243 1.25 -8.71 -5.90
N THR A 244 2.13 -8.72 -6.93
CA THR A 244 3.32 -7.84 -6.99
C THR A 244 3.37 -7.00 -8.25
N ILE A 245 2.67 -7.43 -9.31
CA ILE A 245 2.68 -6.76 -10.62
C ILE A 245 1.39 -5.97 -10.81
N ASN A 246 1.55 -4.68 -11.08
CA ASN A 246 0.51 -3.79 -11.58
C ASN A 246 0.78 -3.47 -13.04
N ALA A 247 -0.24 -3.50 -13.89
CA ALA A 247 -0.12 -3.36 -15.33
C ALA A 247 -1.24 -2.49 -15.90
N VAL A 248 -1.08 -2.07 -17.17
CA VAL A 248 -2.06 -1.21 -17.85
C VAL A 248 -2.48 -1.87 -19.15
N ASP A 249 -3.80 -2.08 -19.32
CA ASP A 249 -4.42 -2.53 -20.55
C ASP A 249 -5.35 -1.44 -21.10
N SER A 250 -5.00 -0.87 -22.24
CA SER A 250 -5.84 0.16 -22.90
C SER A 250 -6.20 1.34 -21.98
N GLY A 251 -5.28 1.75 -21.12
CA GLY A 251 -5.44 2.84 -20.16
C GLY A 251 -6.15 2.45 -18.85
N LYS A 252 -6.49 1.19 -18.66
CA LYS A 252 -7.05 0.66 -17.42
C LYS A 252 -5.99 -0.11 -16.65
N GLU A 253 -5.80 0.23 -15.38
CA GLU A 253 -4.92 -0.50 -14.48
C GLU A 253 -5.56 -1.83 -14.07
N PHE A 254 -4.73 -2.86 -13.94
CA PHE A 254 -5.09 -4.15 -13.36
C PHE A 254 -3.86 -4.74 -12.65
N TYR A 255 -4.09 -5.70 -11.76
CA TYR A 255 -3.00 -6.46 -11.15
C TYR A 255 -3.13 -7.95 -11.46
N VAL A 256 -1.99 -8.64 -11.44
CA VAL A 256 -1.93 -10.10 -11.58
C VAL A 256 -2.32 -10.71 -10.24
N MET A 257 -3.51 -11.31 -10.17
CA MET A 257 -4.05 -11.91 -8.94
C MET A 257 -3.47 -13.30 -8.66
N SER A 258 -3.30 -14.11 -9.73
CA SER A 258 -2.70 -15.44 -9.65
C SER A 258 -2.07 -15.84 -10.97
N VAL A 259 -1.12 -16.78 -10.92
CA VAL A 259 -0.50 -17.41 -12.11
C VAL A 259 -0.51 -18.92 -11.90
N ASP A 260 -1.15 -19.62 -12.83
CA ASP A 260 -1.19 -21.08 -12.89
C ASP A 260 -0.38 -21.58 -14.09
N LEU A 261 0.84 -22.06 -13.81
CA LEU A 261 1.74 -22.57 -14.85
C LEU A 261 1.27 -23.95 -15.40
N GLU A 262 0.58 -24.76 -14.57
CA GLU A 262 0.07 -26.07 -14.97
C GLU A 262 -1.17 -25.91 -15.86
N GLY A 263 -2.11 -25.05 -15.45
CA GLY A 263 -3.28 -24.68 -16.25
C GLY A 263 -2.95 -23.77 -17.43
N GLY A 264 -1.76 -23.16 -17.46
CA GLY A 264 -1.32 -22.26 -18.54
C GLY A 264 -2.06 -20.93 -18.54
N THR A 265 -2.52 -20.45 -17.38
CA THR A 265 -3.33 -19.22 -17.28
C THR A 265 -2.79 -18.26 -16.21
N TYR A 266 -3.25 -17.01 -16.25
CA TYR A 266 -3.13 -16.03 -15.19
C TYR A 266 -4.44 -15.29 -15.02
N VAL A 267 -4.67 -14.75 -13.81
CA VAL A 267 -5.86 -13.96 -13.49
C VAL A 267 -5.50 -12.48 -13.45
N ALA A 268 -6.09 -11.71 -14.36
CA ALA A 268 -6.05 -10.24 -14.39
C ALA A 268 -7.24 -9.68 -13.62
N ASN A 269 -6.99 -8.89 -12.58
CA ASN A 269 -8.03 -8.28 -11.76
C ASN A 269 -8.00 -6.76 -11.91
N TYR A 270 -9.09 -6.20 -12.45
CA TYR A 270 -9.28 -4.76 -12.66
C TYR A 270 -9.96 -4.05 -11.48
N ASN A 271 -10.30 -4.78 -10.40
CA ASN A 271 -10.62 -4.14 -9.13
C ASN A 271 -9.36 -3.46 -8.59
N ARG A 272 -9.53 -2.44 -7.72
CA ARG A 272 -8.42 -1.98 -6.90
C ARG A 272 -7.98 -3.14 -5.99
N GLU A 273 -6.67 -3.31 -5.80
CA GLU A 273 -6.10 -4.45 -5.05
C GLU A 273 -6.68 -4.60 -3.64
N VAL A 274 -7.11 -3.49 -3.01
CA VAL A 274 -7.72 -3.48 -1.67
C VAL A 274 -9.20 -3.93 -1.63
N VAL A 275 -9.86 -4.09 -2.79
CA VAL A 275 -11.27 -4.48 -2.88
C VAL A 275 -11.39 -6.00 -2.72
N GLY A 276 -12.29 -6.44 -1.86
CA GLY A 276 -12.47 -7.85 -1.53
C GLY A 276 -11.51 -8.38 -0.45
N GLU A 277 -10.54 -7.57 -0.02
CA GLU A 277 -9.49 -7.99 0.89
C GLU A 277 -9.80 -7.65 2.35
N THR A 278 -9.40 -8.55 3.26
CA THR A 278 -9.33 -8.23 4.69
C THR A 278 -8.06 -7.44 4.95
N LEU A 279 -8.23 -6.23 5.45
CA LEU A 279 -7.14 -5.31 5.70
C LEU A 279 -6.78 -5.29 7.18
N GLN A 280 -5.50 -5.13 7.46
CA GLN A 280 -4.99 -4.95 8.81
C GLN A 280 -4.28 -3.61 8.91
N PHE A 281 -4.58 -2.87 9.97
CA PHE A 281 -3.93 -1.60 10.22
C PHE A 281 -3.33 -1.57 11.63
N GLU A 282 -2.08 -1.15 11.70
CA GLU A 282 -1.46 -0.71 12.94
C GLU A 282 -1.54 0.80 12.99
N ILE A 283 -2.35 1.35 13.88
CA ILE A 283 -2.62 2.78 13.98
C ILE A 283 -2.07 3.34 15.28
N THR A 284 -1.62 4.60 15.26
CA THR A 284 -1.24 5.37 16.45
C THR A 284 -1.94 6.72 16.39
N LEU A 285 -2.74 7.04 17.41
CA LEU A 285 -3.43 8.31 17.48
C LEU A 285 -2.47 9.43 17.87
N VAL A 286 -2.33 10.43 17.01
CA VAL A 286 -1.39 11.55 17.18
C VAL A 286 -2.05 12.75 17.86
N SER A 287 -3.28 13.11 17.44
CA SER A 287 -3.98 14.24 18.02
C SER A 287 -5.51 14.11 17.92
N ILE A 288 -6.20 14.81 18.81
CA ILE A 288 -7.66 15.01 18.82
C ILE A 288 -7.93 16.51 18.83
N THR A 289 -8.74 16.99 17.90
CA THR A 289 -9.25 18.35 17.87
C THR A 289 -10.77 18.33 17.97
N ARG A 290 -11.33 18.90 19.04
CA ARG A 290 -12.77 19.10 19.20
C ARG A 290 -13.18 20.45 18.61
N ARG A 291 -14.37 20.47 18.03
CA ARG A 291 -15.02 21.73 17.65
C ARG A 291 -15.75 22.35 18.83
#